data_7d5d8c65c0a7e99a284c0a289ff8c368
#
_entry.id   7d5d8c65c0a7e99a284c0a289ff8c368
#
_cell.length_a   1.000
_cell.length_b   1.000
_cell.length_c   1.000
_cell.angle_alpha   90.00
_cell.angle_beta   90.00
_cell.angle_gamma   90.00
#
_symmetry.space_group_name_H-M   'P 1'
#
loop_
_entity.id
_entity.type
_entity.pdbx_description
1 polymer ?
#
loop_
_entity_poly.entity_id
_entity_poly.type
_entity_poly.pdbx_seq_one_letter_code
_entity_poly.pdbx_strand_id
1 'polypeptide(L)'
;MNEHAKRISKPRCFLLYAIAPSGLPASEANRILNAFIGDPTLPLAIFHDHFIGQPGGLVLFYVETTAERDALLAQTYLEGWNVEIQPLIFSHSPSAFDEQIAFTLRAYRGVNWETLQKEQRPSFGNPSREAETAQED
;
A
#
# COMPACT_ATOMS: atom_id res chain seq x y z
N MET A 1 -18.53 25.96 7.04
CA MET A 1 -17.73 24.78 7.25
C MET A 1 -17.88 23.79 6.12
N ASN A 2 -16.80 23.23 5.72
CA ASN A 2 -16.79 22.33 4.58
C ASN A 2 -17.09 20.91 5.03
N GLU A 3 -18.19 20.37 4.54
CA GLU A 3 -18.56 18.98 4.85
C GLU A 3 -17.53 17.99 4.37
N HIS A 4 -16.85 18.31 3.29
CA HIS A 4 -15.85 17.41 2.71
C HIS A 4 -14.60 17.30 3.57
N ALA A 5 -14.42 18.21 4.52
CA ALA A 5 -13.29 18.16 5.42
C ALA A 5 -13.57 17.33 6.67
N LYS A 6 -14.74 16.71 6.75
CA LYS A 6 -15.09 15.90 7.89
C LYS A 6 -14.18 14.68 7.98
N ARG A 7 -13.64 14.46 9.17
CA ARG A 7 -12.76 13.31 9.38
C ARG A 7 -13.56 12.03 9.37
N ILE A 8 -12.98 11.00 8.82
CA ILE A 8 -13.56 9.67 8.92
C ILE A 8 -13.29 9.17 10.33
N SER A 9 -14.18 8.34 10.85
CA SER A 9 -14.09 7.88 12.23
C SER A 9 -12.81 7.09 12.49
N LYS A 10 -12.31 6.40 11.47
CA LYS A 10 -11.08 5.63 11.58
C LYS A 10 -10.23 5.91 10.35
N PRO A 11 -9.19 6.73 10.51
CA PRO A 11 -8.26 6.93 9.40
C PRO A 11 -7.68 5.59 8.95
N ARG A 12 -7.47 5.43 7.66
CA ARG A 12 -7.01 4.16 7.13
C ARG A 12 -6.23 4.36 5.85
N CYS A 13 -5.50 3.33 5.48
CA CYS A 13 -4.83 3.34 4.20
C CYS A 13 -5.76 2.78 3.12
N PHE A 14 -5.58 3.30 1.92
CA PHE A 14 -6.22 2.75 0.73
C PHE A 14 -5.13 2.26 -0.17
N LEU A 15 -5.26 1.03 -0.63
CA LEU A 15 -4.33 0.46 -1.60
C LEU A 15 -4.89 0.71 -2.99
N LEU A 16 -4.10 1.37 -3.82
CA LEU A 16 -4.45 1.59 -5.21
C LEU A 16 -3.52 0.75 -6.08
N TYR A 17 -4.10 0.02 -7.00
CA TYR A 17 -3.38 -0.82 -7.94
C TYR A 17 -3.79 -0.35 -9.34
N ALA A 18 -2.81 -0.01 -10.17
CA ALA A 18 -3.11 0.60 -11.46
C ALA A 18 -2.24 0.02 -12.57
N ILE A 19 -2.88 -0.40 -13.64
CA ILE A 19 -2.20 -0.89 -14.83
C ILE A 19 -2.47 0.11 -15.96
N ALA A 20 -1.42 0.54 -16.61
CA ALA A 20 -1.51 1.51 -17.69
C ALA A 20 -2.19 0.90 -18.92
N PRO A 21 -2.80 1.75 -19.77
CA PRO A 21 -3.40 1.24 -21.00
C PRO A 21 -2.37 0.61 -21.92
N SER A 22 -2.82 -0.34 -22.69
CA SER A 22 -1.98 -1.01 -23.69
C SER A 22 -1.42 0.02 -24.65
N GLY A 23 -0.13 -0.07 -24.93
CA GLY A 23 0.51 0.85 -25.88
C GLY A 23 1.10 2.11 -25.27
N LEU A 24 0.82 2.39 -23.99
CA LEU A 24 1.43 3.53 -23.33
C LEU A 24 2.87 3.17 -22.96
N PRO A 25 3.87 3.95 -23.39
CA PRO A 25 5.26 3.64 -23.02
C PRO A 25 5.48 3.69 -21.52
N ALA A 26 6.39 2.87 -21.03
CA ALA A 26 6.68 2.81 -19.60
C ALA A 26 7.11 4.15 -19.03
N SER A 27 7.93 4.90 -19.78
CA SER A 27 8.38 6.22 -19.30
C SER A 27 7.20 7.18 -19.11
N GLU A 28 6.26 7.14 -20.02
CA GLU A 28 5.08 8.01 -19.93
C GLU A 28 4.16 7.55 -18.81
N ALA A 29 3.96 6.24 -18.67
CA ALA A 29 3.15 5.70 -17.59
C ALA A 29 3.74 6.08 -16.24
N ASN A 30 5.05 5.98 -16.10
CA ASN A 30 5.71 6.35 -14.84
C ASN A 30 5.58 7.83 -14.56
N ARG A 31 5.66 8.66 -15.59
CA ARG A 31 5.50 10.11 -15.44
C ARG A 31 4.09 10.44 -14.92
N ILE A 32 3.09 9.82 -15.50
CA ILE A 32 1.70 10.04 -15.11
C ILE A 32 1.47 9.58 -13.67
N LEU A 33 1.95 8.39 -13.36
CA LEU A 33 1.77 7.84 -12.02
C LEU A 33 2.49 8.68 -10.98
N ASN A 34 3.68 9.15 -11.27
CA ASN A 34 4.43 10.01 -10.36
C ASN A 34 3.73 11.35 -10.15
N ALA A 35 3.14 11.92 -11.19
CA ALA A 35 2.38 13.17 -11.06
C ALA A 35 1.17 12.97 -10.16
N PHE A 36 0.49 11.85 -10.33
CA PHE A 36 -0.65 11.50 -9.49
C PHE A 36 -0.24 11.34 -8.03
N ILE A 37 0.83 10.59 -7.79
CA ILE A 37 1.32 10.35 -6.43
C ILE A 37 1.77 11.64 -5.75
N GLY A 38 2.35 12.54 -6.50
CA GLY A 38 2.90 13.78 -5.95
C GLY A 38 1.90 14.93 -5.84
N ASP A 39 0.65 14.73 -6.19
CA ASP A 39 -0.34 15.79 -6.14
C ASP A 39 -0.70 16.13 -4.69
N PRO A 40 -0.40 17.35 -4.22
CA PRO A 40 -0.66 17.69 -2.81
C PRO A 40 -2.14 17.84 -2.47
N THR A 41 -3.02 17.86 -3.46
CA THR A 41 -4.45 17.91 -3.18
C THR A 41 -5.05 16.53 -2.94
N LEU A 42 -4.26 15.49 -3.14
CA LEU A 42 -4.68 14.12 -2.87
C LEU A 42 -4.13 13.66 -1.54
N PRO A 43 -4.64 12.54 -1.00
CA PRO A 43 -4.09 12.01 0.25
C PRO A 43 -2.61 11.70 0.14
N LEU A 44 -1.95 11.65 1.27
CA LEU A 44 -0.52 11.35 1.32
C LEU A 44 -0.25 9.92 0.90
N ALA A 45 0.61 9.75 -0.08
CA ALA A 45 1.07 8.43 -0.50
C ALA A 45 2.23 8.02 0.42
N ILE A 46 1.99 7.06 1.29
CA ILE A 46 3.02 6.63 2.25
C ILE A 46 3.93 5.56 1.69
N PHE A 47 3.54 4.96 0.58
CA PHE A 47 4.37 3.98 -0.11
C PHE A 47 3.89 3.86 -1.54
N HIS A 48 4.82 3.70 -2.46
CA HIS A 48 4.47 3.38 -3.85
C HIS A 48 5.61 2.64 -4.50
N ASP A 49 5.27 1.91 -5.55
CA ASP A 49 6.27 1.23 -6.36
C ASP A 49 5.70 1.02 -7.75
N HIS A 50 6.60 0.85 -8.70
CA HIS A 50 6.23 0.63 -10.10
C HIS A 50 6.44 -0.84 -10.45
N PHE A 51 5.58 -1.36 -11.30
CA PHE A 51 5.68 -2.77 -11.68
C PHE A 51 6.81 -2.97 -12.67
N ILE A 52 7.42 -4.14 -12.58
CA ILE A 52 8.42 -4.57 -13.56
C ILE A 52 7.69 -5.32 -14.66
N GLY A 53 7.99 -4.98 -15.90
CA GLY A 53 7.47 -5.71 -17.06
C GLY A 53 6.16 -5.21 -17.59
N GLN A 54 5.32 -4.59 -16.74
CA GLN A 54 4.04 -4.06 -17.18
C GLN A 54 3.89 -2.65 -16.61
N PRO A 55 3.69 -1.63 -17.45
CA PRO A 55 3.58 -0.27 -16.93
C PRO A 55 2.43 -0.14 -15.94
N GLY A 56 2.72 0.50 -14.81
CA GLY A 56 1.77 0.67 -13.75
C GLY A 56 2.45 0.59 -12.41
N GLY A 57 1.66 0.49 -11.35
CA GLY A 57 2.22 0.39 -10.02
C GLY A 57 1.16 0.28 -8.95
N LEU A 58 1.63 0.32 -7.71
CA LEU A 58 0.71 0.34 -6.58
C LEU A 58 1.09 1.48 -5.64
N VAL A 59 0.09 1.98 -4.92
CA VAL A 59 0.26 3.10 -4.02
C VAL A 59 -0.56 2.84 -2.77
N LEU A 60 0.03 3.14 -1.61
CA LEU A 60 -0.70 3.16 -0.36
C LEU A 60 -0.93 4.60 0.05
N PHE A 61 -2.19 5.00 0.10
CA PHE A 61 -2.58 6.33 0.52
C PHE A 61 -3.09 6.30 1.95
N TYR A 62 -2.69 7.29 2.75
CA TYR A 62 -3.23 7.44 4.09
C TYR A 62 -4.36 8.46 4.03
N VAL A 63 -5.56 8.04 4.39
CA VAL A 63 -6.77 8.84 4.24
C VAL A 63 -7.35 9.16 5.61
N GLU A 64 -7.49 10.45 5.92
CA GLU A 64 -7.99 10.90 7.21
C GLU A 64 -9.36 11.56 7.15
N THR A 65 -9.74 12.07 5.98
CA THR A 65 -10.98 12.81 5.85
C THR A 65 -11.81 12.29 4.68
N THR A 66 -13.09 12.58 4.71
CA THR A 66 -13.96 12.23 3.59
C THR A 66 -13.59 13.02 2.34
N ALA A 67 -13.10 14.24 2.51
CA ALA A 67 -12.65 15.04 1.38
C ALA A 67 -11.48 14.38 0.68
N GLU A 68 -10.54 13.86 1.45
CA GLU A 68 -9.39 13.16 0.88
C GLU A 68 -9.81 11.90 0.14
N ARG A 69 -10.73 11.14 0.75
CA ARG A 69 -11.24 9.94 0.10
C ARG A 69 -11.94 10.29 -1.21
N ASP A 70 -12.79 11.30 -1.18
CA ASP A 70 -13.54 11.69 -2.36
C ASP A 70 -12.62 12.20 -3.46
N ALA A 71 -11.58 12.95 -3.10
CA ALA A 71 -10.59 13.43 -4.06
C ALA A 71 -9.87 12.26 -4.72
N LEU A 72 -9.49 11.27 -3.93
CA LEU A 72 -8.81 10.09 -4.46
C LEU A 72 -9.71 9.33 -5.44
N LEU A 73 -10.97 9.17 -5.10
CA LEU A 73 -11.90 8.45 -5.98
C LEU A 73 -12.26 9.25 -7.24
N ALA A 74 -12.14 10.57 -7.19
CA ALA A 74 -12.49 11.44 -8.30
C ALA A 74 -11.30 11.83 -9.18
N GLN A 75 -10.11 11.33 -8.89
CA GLN A 75 -8.92 11.70 -9.63
C GLN A 75 -9.06 11.31 -11.11
N THR A 76 -8.43 12.07 -11.98
CA THR A 76 -8.49 11.83 -13.42
C THR A 76 -7.12 11.54 -14.04
N TYR A 77 -6.06 11.49 -13.25
CA TYR A 77 -4.73 11.18 -13.76
C TYR A 77 -4.69 9.83 -14.48
N LEU A 78 -5.41 8.86 -13.91
CA LEU A 78 -5.34 7.48 -14.39
C LEU A 78 -6.55 7.12 -15.25
N GLU A 79 -7.06 8.10 -15.97
CA GLU A 79 -8.16 7.88 -16.87
C GLU A 79 -7.74 6.92 -17.98
N GLY A 80 -8.54 5.89 -18.22
CA GLY A 80 -8.19 4.87 -19.20
C GLY A 80 -7.33 3.75 -18.65
N TRP A 81 -6.84 3.88 -17.42
CA TRP A 81 -6.07 2.82 -16.78
C TRP A 81 -7.03 1.82 -16.12
N ASN A 82 -6.52 0.62 -15.88
CA ASN A 82 -7.25 -0.35 -15.08
C ASN A 82 -6.86 -0.13 -13.63
N VAL A 83 -7.78 0.42 -12.83
CA VAL A 83 -7.50 0.86 -11.47
C VAL A 83 -8.40 0.13 -10.49
N GLU A 84 -7.81 -0.36 -9.41
CA GLU A 84 -8.56 -0.92 -8.29
C GLU A 84 -8.12 -0.22 -7.02
N ILE A 85 -9.07 0.11 -6.16
CA ILE A 85 -8.81 0.77 -4.90
C ILE A 85 -9.46 -0.03 -3.79
N GLN A 86 -8.67 -0.38 -2.76
CA GLN A 86 -9.14 -1.18 -1.65
C GLN A 86 -8.81 -0.51 -0.33
N PRO A 87 -9.79 -0.28 0.55
CA PRO A 87 -9.49 0.21 1.89
C PRO A 87 -8.85 -0.91 2.72
N LEU A 88 -7.89 -0.54 3.53
CA LEU A 88 -7.18 -1.48 4.39
C LEU A 88 -7.50 -1.17 5.84
N ILE A 89 -7.58 -2.18 6.65
CA ILE A 89 -8.05 -2.06 8.01
C ILE A 89 -6.94 -1.99 9.05
N PHE A 90 -5.88 -2.75 8.86
CA PHE A 90 -4.89 -2.91 9.92
C PHE A 90 -3.97 -1.70 10.10
N SER A 91 -4.03 -0.75 9.20
CA SER A 91 -3.13 0.40 9.25
C SER A 91 -3.32 1.25 10.51
N HIS A 92 -4.46 1.12 11.19
CA HIS A 92 -4.73 1.87 12.40
C HIS A 92 -5.14 0.97 13.56
N SER A 93 -4.89 -0.33 13.44
CA SER A 93 -5.24 -1.28 14.49
C SER A 93 -4.19 -2.38 14.57
N PRO A 94 -3.24 -2.29 15.51
CA PRO A 94 -2.23 -3.34 15.67
C PRO A 94 -2.84 -4.72 15.91
N SER A 95 -3.97 -4.79 16.65
CA SER A 95 -4.63 -6.07 16.87
C SER A 95 -5.11 -6.68 15.58
N ALA A 96 -5.71 -5.87 14.72
CA ALA A 96 -6.21 -6.36 13.44
C ALA A 96 -5.06 -6.85 12.56
N PHE A 97 -3.93 -6.16 12.62
CA PHE A 97 -2.74 -6.56 11.88
C PHE A 97 -2.25 -7.92 12.37
N ASP A 98 -2.13 -8.10 13.68
CA ASP A 98 -1.69 -9.37 14.26
C ASP A 98 -2.65 -10.49 13.91
N GLU A 99 -3.93 -10.24 13.98
CA GLU A 99 -4.94 -11.25 13.64
C GLU A 99 -4.84 -11.65 12.18
N GLN A 100 -4.60 -10.68 11.31
CA GLN A 100 -4.50 -10.95 9.88
C GLN A 100 -3.29 -11.82 9.58
N ILE A 101 -2.16 -11.51 10.19
CA ILE A 101 -0.95 -12.29 10.00
C ILE A 101 -1.14 -13.70 10.57
N ALA A 102 -1.70 -13.80 11.76
CA ALA A 102 -1.92 -15.11 12.38
C ALA A 102 -2.84 -15.98 11.53
N PHE A 103 -3.90 -15.38 11.00
CA PHE A 103 -4.82 -16.11 10.13
C PHE A 103 -4.12 -16.58 8.87
N THR A 104 -3.35 -15.70 8.25
CA THR A 104 -2.67 -16.02 6.99
C THR A 104 -1.69 -17.16 7.17
N LEU A 105 -0.90 -17.12 8.23
CA LEU A 105 0.07 -18.16 8.49
C LEU A 105 -0.61 -19.51 8.77
N ARG A 106 -1.67 -19.47 9.56
CA ARG A 106 -2.39 -20.70 9.90
C ARG A 106 -3.08 -21.30 8.69
N ALA A 107 -3.73 -20.45 7.91
CA ALA A 107 -4.55 -20.91 6.78
C ALA A 107 -3.72 -21.36 5.60
N TYR A 108 -2.60 -20.71 5.33
CA TYR A 108 -1.86 -20.98 4.12
C TYR A 108 -0.53 -21.67 4.33
N ARG A 109 0.02 -21.59 5.53
CA ARG A 109 1.34 -22.17 5.79
C ARG A 109 1.38 -23.15 6.95
N GLY A 110 0.28 -23.25 7.69
CA GLY A 110 0.23 -24.15 8.84
C GLY A 110 1.18 -23.74 9.95
N VAL A 111 1.52 -22.46 10.03
CA VAL A 111 2.48 -21.95 11.00
C VAL A 111 1.76 -21.13 12.05
N ASN A 112 2.19 -21.27 13.29
CA ASN A 112 1.65 -20.49 14.40
C ASN A 112 2.48 -19.23 14.55
N TRP A 113 1.81 -18.07 14.39
CA TRP A 113 2.47 -16.77 14.44
C TRP A 113 3.16 -16.52 15.79
N GLU A 114 2.50 -16.89 16.87
CA GLU A 114 3.06 -16.69 18.21
C GLU A 114 4.33 -17.49 18.41
N THR A 115 4.33 -18.72 17.95
CA THR A 115 5.52 -19.56 18.02
C THR A 115 6.65 -18.97 17.19
N LEU A 116 6.32 -18.51 16.00
CA LEU A 116 7.31 -17.94 15.12
C LEU A 116 7.94 -16.69 15.72
N GLN A 117 7.15 -15.87 16.37
CA GLN A 117 7.65 -14.67 17.01
C GLN A 117 8.62 -14.98 18.14
N LYS A 118 8.37 -16.06 18.87
CA LYS A 118 9.22 -16.46 19.98
C LYS A 118 10.54 -17.05 19.50
N GLU A 119 10.50 -17.76 18.41
CA GLU A 119 11.69 -18.46 17.94
C GLU A 119 12.67 -17.52 17.28
N GLN A 120 12.22 -16.76 16.35
CA GLN A 120 13.13 -15.89 15.62
C GLN A 120 12.37 -14.82 14.87
N ARG A 121 12.88 -13.62 14.97
CA ARG A 121 12.28 -12.51 14.23
C ARG A 121 13.03 -12.31 12.94
N PRO A 122 12.31 -12.24 11.83
CA PRO A 122 12.96 -11.96 10.55
C PRO A 122 13.60 -10.58 10.54
N SER A 123 14.66 -10.43 9.78
CA SER A 123 15.40 -9.16 9.67
C SER A 123 15.07 -8.45 8.37
N PHE A 124 13.83 -8.35 8.05
CA PHE A 124 13.41 -7.77 6.78
C PHE A 124 13.92 -6.33 6.67
N GLY A 125 14.50 -6.03 5.53
CA GLY A 125 14.92 -4.69 5.23
C GLY A 125 16.17 -4.24 5.98
N ASN A 126 16.87 -5.14 6.63
CA ASN A 126 18.10 -4.83 7.32
C ASN A 126 19.26 -5.61 6.71
N PRO A 127 19.89 -5.09 5.69
CA PRO A 127 20.95 -5.81 4.98
C PRO A 127 22.11 -6.23 5.87
N SER A 128 22.52 -5.38 6.82
CA SER A 128 23.61 -5.71 7.72
C SER A 128 23.30 -6.95 8.53
N ARG A 129 22.12 -6.98 9.09
CA ARG A 129 21.70 -8.08 9.92
C ARG A 129 21.55 -9.35 9.12
N GLU A 130 21.03 -9.22 7.92
CA GLU A 130 20.89 -10.37 7.04
C GLU A 130 22.24 -10.91 6.63
N ALA A 131 23.19 -10.03 6.37
CA ALA A 131 24.53 -10.45 6.03
C ALA A 131 25.18 -11.20 7.17
N GLU A 132 24.98 -10.73 8.39
CA GLU A 132 25.50 -11.42 9.56
C GLU A 132 24.88 -12.80 9.69
N THR A 133 23.59 -12.88 9.53
CA THR A 133 22.88 -14.15 9.59
C THR A 133 23.37 -15.11 8.53
N ALA A 134 23.55 -14.62 7.33
CA ALA A 134 24.03 -15.44 6.23
C ALA A 134 25.43 -15.94 6.50
N GLN A 135 26.26 -15.16 7.13
CA GLN A 135 27.61 -15.57 7.47
C GLN A 135 27.62 -16.62 8.56
N GLU A 136 26.71 -16.53 9.46
CA GLU A 136 26.58 -17.49 10.54
C GLU A 136 26.09 -18.84 10.04
N ASP A 137 25.33 -18.80 9.03
CA ASP A 137 24.77 -20.01 8.45
C ASP A 137 25.75 -20.67 7.54
#